data_55532b09bbee8130cddf8482d33c5040
#
_entry.id   55532b09bbee8130cddf8482d33c5040
#
_cell.length_a   1.000
_cell.length_b   1.000
_cell.length_c   1.000
_cell.angle_alpha   90.00
_cell.angle_beta   90.00
_cell.angle_gamma   90.00
#
_symmetry.space_group_name_H-M   'P 1'
#
loop_
_entity.id
_entity.type
_entity.pdbx_description
1 polymer ?
#
loop_
_entity_poly.entity_id
_entity_poly.type
_entity_poly.pdbx_seq_one_letter_code
_entity_poly.pdbx_strand_id
1 'polypeptide(L)'
;MATLKPKALFIGYGHLAKSLISKKLLSLLNIYALNSKSELKNINLKKKIFKNNYTYDYVFLLTRPKTFLSTGTQFQKYLSKDTIVISCMAGIKFSTIEQILKTKKIIRIMPNVMASNNKSQTHL
;
A
#
# COMPACT_ATOMS: atom_id res chain seq x y z
N MET A 1 22.60 16.87 7.51
CA MET A 1 21.99 15.64 7.88
C MET A 1 21.01 15.15 6.86
N ALA A 2 21.13 13.93 6.50
CA ALA A 2 20.22 13.38 5.50
C ALA A 2 18.83 13.19 6.07
N THR A 3 17.83 13.56 5.31
CA THR A 3 16.46 13.33 5.68
C THR A 3 16.07 11.94 5.21
N LEU A 4 15.57 11.14 6.13
CA LEU A 4 15.11 9.81 5.77
C LEU A 4 13.80 9.91 5.01
N LYS A 5 13.69 9.16 3.95
CA LYS A 5 12.43 9.09 3.22
C LYS A 5 11.41 8.32 4.05
N PRO A 6 10.14 8.70 3.99
CA PRO A 6 9.10 7.91 4.62
C PRO A 6 9.07 6.50 4.04
N LYS A 7 8.63 5.56 4.86
CA LYS A 7 8.48 4.17 4.44
C LYS A 7 7.05 3.90 4.06
N ALA A 8 6.86 3.29 2.91
CA ALA A 8 5.54 2.90 2.43
C ALA A 8 5.52 1.40 2.20
N LEU A 9 4.47 0.74 2.65
CA LEU A 9 4.28 -0.68 2.42
C LEU A 9 3.11 -0.87 1.47
N PHE A 10 3.37 -1.59 0.37
CA PHE A 10 2.32 -1.96 -0.56
C PHE A 10 1.92 -3.39 -0.23
N ILE A 11 0.72 -3.56 0.30
CA ILE A 11 0.19 -4.89 0.58
C ILE A 11 -0.52 -5.36 -0.68
N GLY A 12 0.10 -6.30 -1.37
CA GLY A 12 -0.28 -6.72 -2.70
C GLY A 12 0.67 -6.13 -3.73
N TYR A 13 1.28 -6.96 -4.54
CA TYR A 13 2.26 -6.50 -5.52
C TYR A 13 1.93 -7.06 -6.90
N GLY A 14 0.73 -6.77 -7.35
CA GLY A 14 0.28 -7.14 -8.69
C GLY A 14 0.41 -5.97 -9.66
N HIS A 15 -0.37 -6.01 -10.72
CA HIS A 15 -0.30 -4.99 -11.77
C HIS A 15 -0.59 -3.59 -11.26
N LEU A 16 -1.57 -3.44 -10.39
CA LEU A 16 -1.91 -2.12 -9.90
C LEU A 16 -0.78 -1.52 -9.08
N ALA A 17 -0.20 -2.30 -8.19
CA ALA A 17 0.92 -1.83 -7.39
C ALA A 17 2.07 -1.40 -8.28
N LYS A 18 2.41 -2.23 -9.26
CA LYS A 18 3.51 -1.92 -10.17
C LYS A 18 3.24 -0.67 -11.00
N SER A 19 1.99 -0.44 -11.38
CA SER A 19 1.64 0.72 -12.16
C SER A 19 1.69 2.02 -11.35
N LEU A 20 1.51 1.93 -10.04
CA LEU A 20 1.59 3.11 -9.18
C LEU A 20 3.02 3.51 -8.84
N ILE A 21 3.96 2.57 -8.92
CA ILE A 21 5.33 2.83 -8.54
C ILE A 21 6.08 3.45 -9.71
N SER A 22 6.37 4.74 -9.60
CA SER A 22 7.09 5.48 -10.63
C SER A 22 8.47 5.84 -10.11
N LYS A 23 9.31 6.33 -11.00
CA LYS A 23 10.63 6.81 -10.58
C LYS A 23 10.49 7.96 -9.59
N LYS A 24 9.50 8.81 -9.80
CA LYS A 24 9.27 9.92 -8.89
C LYS A 24 8.85 9.41 -7.52
N LEU A 25 7.95 8.44 -7.47
CA LEU A 25 7.51 7.89 -6.21
C LEU A 25 8.67 7.22 -5.47
N LEU A 26 9.52 6.50 -6.20
CA LEU A 26 10.70 5.86 -5.61
C LEU A 26 11.69 6.89 -5.06
N SER A 27 11.72 8.09 -5.64
CA SER A 27 12.59 9.13 -5.13
C SER A 27 12.05 9.77 -3.85
N LEU A 28 10.74 9.66 -3.62
CA LEU A 28 10.09 10.27 -2.47
C LEU A 28 9.92 9.32 -1.29
N LEU A 29 9.81 8.03 -1.56
CA LEU A 29 9.48 7.03 -0.55
C LEU A 29 10.43 5.85 -0.62
N ASN A 30 10.65 5.22 0.54
CA ASN A 30 11.23 3.90 0.57
C ASN A 30 10.07 2.92 0.49
N ILE A 31 9.96 2.23 -0.63
CA ILE A 31 8.80 1.40 -0.91
C ILE A 31 9.13 -0.06 -0.64
N TYR A 32 8.26 -0.69 0.13
CA TYR A 32 8.32 -2.12 0.40
C TYR A 32 7.04 -2.74 -0.15
N ALA A 33 7.12 -3.96 -0.60
CA ALA A 33 5.96 -4.67 -1.13
C ALA A 33 5.87 -6.04 -0.49
N LEU A 34 4.65 -6.39 -0.09
CA LEU A 34 4.34 -7.70 0.47
C LEU A 34 3.50 -8.44 -0.54
N ASN A 35 3.99 -9.57 -1.03
CA ASN A 35 3.25 -10.32 -2.05
C ASN A 35 2.31 -11.34 -1.42
N SER A 36 1.58 -12.09 -2.26
CA SER A 36 0.61 -13.06 -1.78
C SER A 36 1.21 -14.21 -1.00
N LYS A 37 2.51 -14.41 -1.12
CA LYS A 37 3.21 -15.45 -0.36
C LYS A 37 3.80 -14.91 0.93
N SER A 38 3.43 -13.71 1.32
CA SER A 38 3.94 -13.03 2.51
C SER A 38 5.43 -12.75 2.46
N GLU A 39 5.97 -12.66 1.27
CA GLU A 39 7.36 -12.26 1.08
C GLU A 39 7.45 -10.76 0.99
N LEU A 40 8.41 -10.18 1.69
CA LEU A 40 8.61 -8.74 1.74
C LEU A 40 9.83 -8.37 0.92
N LYS A 41 9.70 -7.33 0.11
CA LYS A 41 10.79 -6.88 -0.75
C LYS A 41 10.92 -5.37 -0.65
N ASN A 42 12.15 -4.88 -0.56
CA ASN A 42 12.40 -3.45 -0.67
C ASN A 42 12.54 -3.13 -2.15
N ILE A 43 11.62 -2.35 -2.68
CA ILE A 43 11.56 -2.07 -4.11
C ILE A 43 12.69 -1.14 -4.54
N ASN A 44 13.02 -0.15 -3.72
CA ASN A 44 14.10 0.79 -4.05
C ASN A 44 15.44 0.07 -4.21
N LEU A 45 15.70 -0.89 -3.33
CA LEU A 45 16.96 -1.62 -3.32
C LEU A 45 16.90 -2.94 -4.07
N LYS A 46 15.71 -3.35 -4.48
CA LYS A 46 15.47 -4.62 -5.19
C LYS A 46 15.98 -5.82 -4.38
N LYS A 47 15.73 -5.81 -3.08
CA LYS A 47 16.20 -6.85 -2.17
C LYS A 47 15.06 -7.45 -1.39
N LYS A 48 15.12 -8.75 -1.14
CA LYS A 48 14.20 -9.41 -0.22
C LYS A 48 14.54 -9.02 1.20
N ILE A 49 13.53 -8.86 2.03
CA ILE A 49 13.70 -8.54 3.44
C ILE A 49 13.20 -9.74 4.23
N PHE A 50 14.07 -10.31 5.04
CA PHE A 50 13.73 -11.53 5.78
C PHE A 50 13.21 -11.23 7.18
N LYS A 51 13.53 -10.06 7.72
CA LYS A 51 13.02 -9.64 9.01
C LYS A 51 12.43 -8.28 8.88
N ASN A 52 11.23 -8.09 9.41
CA ASN A 52 10.56 -6.82 9.35
C ASN A 52 10.11 -6.43 10.76
N ASN A 53 10.91 -5.60 11.40
CA ASN A 53 10.64 -5.17 12.76
C ASN A 53 10.18 -3.72 12.86
N TYR A 54 9.73 -3.13 11.75
CA TYR A 54 9.34 -1.72 11.79
C TYR A 54 7.94 -1.54 11.25
N THR A 55 7.38 -0.42 11.65
CA THR A 55 6.10 0.03 11.13
C THR A 55 6.37 0.99 9.97
N TYR A 56 5.33 1.30 9.23
CA TYR A 56 5.44 2.11 8.04
C TYR A 56 4.68 3.41 8.20
N ASP A 57 5.10 4.43 7.48
CA ASP A 57 4.41 5.72 7.51
C ASP A 57 3.14 5.65 6.68
N TYR A 58 3.17 4.88 5.59
CA TYR A 58 2.02 4.68 4.73
C TYR A 58 1.85 3.21 4.43
N VAL A 59 0.61 2.74 4.42
CA VAL A 59 0.31 1.37 4.05
C VAL A 59 -0.76 1.42 2.96
N PHE A 60 -0.41 0.94 1.77
CA PHE A 60 -1.32 0.91 0.63
C PHE A 60 -1.95 -0.47 0.55
N LEU A 61 -3.27 -0.52 0.57
CA LEU A 61 -4.01 -1.78 0.49
C LEU A 61 -4.39 -2.01 -0.97
N LEU A 62 -3.71 -2.96 -1.59
CA LEU A 62 -3.89 -3.29 -3.00
C LEU A 62 -4.25 -4.74 -3.21
N THR A 63 -4.61 -5.44 -2.15
CA THR A 63 -5.07 -6.81 -2.26
C THR A 63 -6.50 -6.82 -2.77
N ARG A 64 -6.97 -8.01 -3.15
CA ARG A 64 -8.37 -8.17 -3.46
C ARG A 64 -9.18 -8.01 -2.18
N PRO A 65 -10.37 -7.40 -2.24
CA PRO A 65 -11.18 -7.22 -1.04
C PRO A 65 -11.43 -8.51 -0.27
N LYS A 66 -11.69 -9.60 -0.97
CA LYS A 66 -11.94 -10.88 -0.32
C LYS A 66 -10.73 -11.36 0.47
N THR A 67 -9.54 -11.19 -0.08
CA THR A 67 -8.31 -11.57 0.60
C THR A 67 -8.12 -10.71 1.84
N PHE A 68 -8.37 -9.40 1.73
CA PHE A 68 -8.23 -8.51 2.86
C PHE A 68 -9.20 -8.89 3.99
N LEU A 69 -10.42 -9.24 3.65
CA LEU A 69 -11.40 -9.60 4.67
C LEU A 69 -10.98 -10.85 5.44
N SER A 70 -10.29 -11.78 4.79
CA SER A 70 -9.89 -13.01 5.45
C SER A 70 -8.55 -12.92 6.16
N THR A 71 -7.65 -12.04 5.72
CA THR A 71 -6.28 -11.99 6.26
C THR A 71 -5.87 -10.65 6.82
N GLY A 72 -6.73 -9.66 6.76
CA GLY A 72 -6.34 -8.28 7.04
C GLY A 72 -5.81 -8.02 8.44
N THR A 73 -6.28 -8.78 9.43
CA THR A 73 -5.84 -8.53 10.81
C THR A 73 -4.35 -8.73 11.00
N GLN A 74 -3.72 -9.57 10.21
CA GLN A 74 -2.29 -9.80 10.33
C GLN A 74 -1.47 -8.58 9.90
N PHE A 75 -2.08 -7.62 9.24
CA PHE A 75 -1.36 -6.42 8.80
C PHE A 75 -1.30 -5.35 9.89
N GLN A 76 -1.97 -5.54 11.02
CA GLN A 76 -1.92 -4.57 12.12
C GLN A 76 -0.49 -4.34 12.60
N LYS A 77 0.36 -5.33 12.51
CA LYS A 77 1.73 -5.22 12.99
C LYS A 77 2.57 -4.21 12.23
N TYR A 78 2.13 -3.81 11.04
CA TYR A 78 2.85 -2.84 10.24
C TYR A 78 2.44 -1.41 10.52
N LEU A 79 1.45 -1.21 11.39
CA LEU A 79 0.88 0.10 11.65
C LEU A 79 1.32 0.65 12.99
N SER A 80 1.74 1.91 12.99
CA SER A 80 1.89 2.66 14.22
C SER A 80 0.65 3.55 14.36
N LYS A 81 0.57 4.29 15.45
CA LYS A 81 -0.56 5.21 15.63
C LYS A 81 -0.58 6.32 14.59
N ASP A 82 0.56 6.58 13.95
CA ASP A 82 0.65 7.66 12.96
C ASP A 82 0.59 7.18 11.52
N THR A 83 0.51 5.87 11.31
CA THR A 83 0.45 5.32 9.96
C THR A 83 -0.83 5.72 9.26
N ILE A 84 -0.70 6.18 8.02
CA ILE A 84 -1.85 6.48 7.18
C ILE A 84 -2.08 5.29 6.25
N VAL A 85 -3.29 4.74 6.31
CA VAL A 85 -3.68 3.62 5.45
C VAL A 85 -4.35 4.18 4.22
N ILE A 86 -3.88 3.76 3.06
CA ILE A 86 -4.45 4.21 1.79
C ILE A 86 -5.07 2.99 1.12
N SER A 87 -6.40 2.97 1.07
CA SER A 87 -7.11 1.86 0.47
C SER A 87 -7.32 2.10 -1.01
N CYS A 88 -6.87 1.15 -1.81
CA CYS A 88 -7.14 1.13 -3.25
C CYS A 88 -8.12 0.03 -3.59
N MET A 89 -8.77 -0.54 -2.58
CA MET A 89 -9.73 -1.62 -2.78
C MET A 89 -11.12 -1.05 -3.02
N ALA A 90 -11.81 -1.59 -4.01
CA ALA A 90 -13.19 -1.21 -4.26
C ALA A 90 -14.12 -2.02 -3.36
N GLY A 91 -15.22 -1.41 -2.97
CA GLY A 91 -16.30 -2.16 -2.32
C GLY A 91 -16.14 -2.49 -0.86
N ILE A 92 -15.11 -2.00 -0.19
CA ILE A 92 -14.95 -2.19 1.24
C ILE A 92 -15.18 -0.87 1.95
N LYS A 93 -16.04 -0.89 2.95
CA LYS A 93 -16.36 0.32 3.71
C LYS A 93 -15.20 0.70 4.63
N PHE A 94 -15.06 1.99 4.90
CA PHE A 94 -14.06 2.46 5.84
C PHE A 94 -14.24 1.80 7.21
N SER A 95 -15.48 1.66 7.67
CA SER A 95 -15.72 1.06 8.98
C SER A 95 -15.18 -0.37 9.07
N THR A 96 -15.25 -1.12 7.98
CA THR A 96 -14.72 -2.47 7.94
C THR A 96 -13.19 -2.44 8.05
N ILE A 97 -12.54 -1.54 7.31
CA ILE A 97 -11.09 -1.40 7.37
C ILE A 97 -10.65 -0.96 8.77
N GLU A 98 -11.40 -0.02 9.36
CA GLU A 98 -11.11 0.45 10.71
C GLU A 98 -11.15 -0.68 11.73
N GLN A 99 -12.13 -1.55 11.61
CA GLN A 99 -12.26 -2.67 12.52
C GLN A 99 -11.14 -3.68 12.35
N ILE A 100 -10.79 -3.98 11.11
CA ILE A 100 -9.77 -5.00 10.82
C ILE A 100 -8.38 -4.50 11.20
N LEU A 101 -8.06 -3.26 10.88
CA LEU A 101 -6.73 -2.72 11.13
C LEU A 101 -6.62 -1.93 12.42
N LYS A 102 -7.75 -1.65 13.06
CA LYS A 102 -7.80 -0.87 14.31
C LYS A 102 -7.15 0.50 14.16
N THR A 103 -7.48 1.18 13.09
CA THR A 103 -7.00 2.54 12.83
C THR A 103 -8.11 3.35 12.20
N LYS A 104 -8.08 4.65 12.43
CA LYS A 104 -9.03 5.58 11.82
C LYS A 104 -8.37 6.46 10.76
N LYS A 105 -7.07 6.35 10.59
CA LYS A 105 -6.36 7.16 9.60
C LYS A 105 -6.36 6.48 8.26
N ILE A 106 -7.50 6.52 7.59
CA ILE A 106 -7.72 5.82 6.33
C ILE A 106 -8.13 6.81 5.25
N ILE A 107 -7.47 6.70 4.10
CA ILE A 107 -7.81 7.46 2.91
C ILE A 107 -8.14 6.46 1.83
N ARG A 108 -9.13 6.75 1.02
CA ARG A 108 -9.43 5.91 -0.13
C ARG A 108 -8.99 6.61 -1.41
N ILE A 109 -8.28 5.90 -2.25
CA ILE A 109 -8.02 6.38 -3.60
C ILE A 109 -8.46 5.31 -4.56
N MET A 110 -8.93 5.74 -5.72
CA MET A 110 -9.35 4.83 -6.77
C MET A 110 -8.46 5.11 -7.97
N PRO A 111 -7.29 4.49 -8.01
CA PRO A 111 -6.39 4.75 -9.11
C PRO A 111 -7.05 4.41 -10.43
N ASN A 112 -6.93 5.31 -11.38
CA ASN A 112 -7.52 5.09 -12.68
C ASN A 112 -6.43 4.66 -13.64
N VAL A 113 -6.17 3.37 -13.66
CA VAL A 113 -5.15 2.81 -14.53
C VAL A 113 -5.52 3.00 -15.99
N MET A 114 -6.80 2.99 -16.28
CA MET A 114 -7.25 3.17 -17.65
C MET A 114 -6.93 4.55 -18.19
N ALA A 115 -6.92 5.55 -17.33
CA ALA A 115 -6.63 6.89 -17.77
C ALA A 115 -5.23 7.04 -18.32
N SER A 116 -4.31 6.19 -17.89
CA SER A 116 -2.96 6.27 -18.40
C SER A 116 -2.86 5.80 -19.84
N ASN A 117 -3.83 5.02 -20.31
CA ASN A 117 -3.84 4.52 -21.66
C ASN A 117 -4.67 5.32 -22.57
N ASN A 118 -5.46 6.22 -22.04
CA ASN A 118 -6.47 6.72 -22.83
C ASN A 118 -6.85 8.03 -22.44
N LYS A 119 -6.76 8.87 -23.06
CA LYS A 119 -7.18 10.04 -22.81
C LYS A 119 -8.45 10.27 -22.37
N SER A 120 -9.12 9.40 -22.39
CA SER A 120 -10.42 9.63 -22.03
C SER A 120 -10.56 10.13 -20.68
N GLN A 121 -10.12 10.35 -20.32
CA GLN A 121 -10.47 10.65 -19.37
C GLN A 121 -10.61 11.63 -18.98
N THR A 122 -10.50 11.92 -19.38
CA THR A 122 -10.61 12.59 -18.96
C THR A 122 -11.46 13.16 -18.58
N HIS A 123 -11.89 13.26 -18.25
CA HIS A 123 -12.84 13.76 -17.83
C HIS A 123 -13.01 13.80 -16.72
N LEU A 124 -12.58 14.00 -16.48
CA LEU A 124 -12.83 13.90 -15.43
C LEU A 124 -13.46 14.50 -14.99
#